data_2578fbcb529acb9b1bb175e3c4aa9518
#
_entry.id   2578fbcb529acb9b1bb175e3c4aa9518
#
_cell.length_a   1.000
_cell.length_b   1.000
_cell.length_c   1.000
_cell.angle_alpha   90.00
_cell.angle_beta   90.00
_cell.angle_gamma   90.00
#
_symmetry.space_group_name_H-M   'P 1'
#
loop_
_entity.id
_entity.type
_entity.pdbx_description
1 polymer ?
#
loop_
_entity_poly.entity_id
_entity_poly.type
_entity_poly.pdbx_seq_one_letter_code
_entity_poly.pdbx_strand_id
1 'polypeptide(L)'
;MPTGRFIMIDGIAGSGKSTLLRAAEIWAKECGHKVFDMREWTKTHADPPTFDQAKDYDVFFTYEPTRQWVGAAIRFELSRTDLPYNGESLAHAFALDREIMYKRLIIPALGAGKTVFQDRGVCTSIVYQPIMPGGISLRRLLKLPGNALALKHPPTALIVTDLDPAVAVERLKKRDEESRGVFADVAFLRRVTKRFRSHWFSYLFHRLGTSVHAFDTDVPMDAMVARARQLIESILKTC
;
A
#
# COMPACT_ATOMS: atom_id res chain seq x y z
N MET A 1 15.09 -12.33 -18.64
CA MET A 1 14.46 -13.07 -17.53
C MET A 1 13.06 -12.52 -17.34
N PRO A 2 12.05 -13.32 -17.05
CA PRO A 2 10.73 -12.78 -16.74
C PRO A 2 10.86 -11.89 -15.51
N THR A 3 10.53 -10.61 -15.66
CA THR A 3 10.45 -9.68 -14.54
C THR A 3 9.17 -9.97 -13.77
N GLY A 4 9.26 -10.08 -12.45
CA GLY A 4 8.10 -10.27 -11.58
C GLY A 4 7.05 -9.17 -11.77
N ARG A 5 5.83 -9.40 -11.29
CA ARG A 5 4.73 -8.43 -11.35
C ARG A 5 4.54 -7.78 -9.99
N PHE A 6 4.48 -6.47 -9.96
CA PHE A 6 4.26 -5.71 -8.72
C PHE A 6 2.99 -4.87 -8.83
N ILE A 7 1.98 -5.21 -8.06
CA ILE A 7 0.69 -4.51 -8.01
C ILE A 7 0.56 -3.83 -6.65
N MET A 8 0.45 -2.51 -6.66
CA MET A 8 0.21 -1.74 -5.43
C MET A 8 -1.24 -1.30 -5.39
N ILE A 9 -1.89 -1.46 -4.23
CA ILE A 9 -3.26 -1.01 -3.98
C ILE A 9 -3.21 0.08 -2.93
N ASP A 10 -3.63 1.29 -3.28
CA ASP A 10 -3.58 2.45 -2.39
C ASP A 10 -4.90 3.24 -2.44
N GLY A 11 -5.03 4.25 -1.59
CA GLY A 11 -6.20 5.10 -1.45
C GLY A 11 -6.43 5.54 0.00
N ILE A 12 -7.50 6.28 0.26
CA ILE A 12 -7.80 6.76 1.61
C ILE A 12 -8.17 5.63 2.57
N ALA A 13 -8.13 5.89 3.88
CA ALA A 13 -8.62 4.95 4.89
C ALA A 13 -10.13 4.70 4.66
N GLY A 14 -10.61 3.48 4.87
CA GLY A 14 -12.02 3.11 4.66
C GLY A 14 -12.44 2.92 3.20
N SER A 15 -11.58 3.13 2.22
CA SER A 15 -11.92 3.07 0.78
C SER A 15 -11.98 1.66 0.16
N GLY A 16 -11.94 0.59 0.94
CA GLY A 16 -12.17 -0.77 0.41
C GLY A 16 -10.93 -1.50 -0.10
N LYS A 17 -9.70 -1.02 0.12
CA LYS A 17 -8.45 -1.69 -0.28
C LYS A 17 -8.38 -3.16 0.13
N SER A 18 -8.79 -3.47 1.36
CA SER A 18 -8.78 -4.86 1.87
C SER A 18 -9.67 -5.79 1.05
N THR A 19 -10.74 -5.27 0.45
CA THR A 19 -11.62 -6.06 -0.44
C THR A 19 -10.92 -6.40 -1.75
N LEU A 20 -10.16 -5.44 -2.31
CA LEU A 20 -9.36 -5.68 -3.51
C LEU A 20 -8.23 -6.69 -3.24
N LEU A 21 -7.56 -6.58 -2.09
CA LEU A 21 -6.54 -7.56 -1.69
C LEU A 21 -7.13 -8.95 -1.51
N ARG A 22 -8.34 -9.06 -0.93
CA ARG A 22 -9.06 -10.32 -0.82
C ARG A 22 -9.40 -10.90 -2.21
N ALA A 23 -9.82 -10.06 -3.16
CA ALA A 23 -10.06 -10.50 -4.54
C ALA A 23 -8.78 -11.03 -5.20
N ALA A 24 -7.64 -10.37 -4.96
CA ALA A 24 -6.33 -10.83 -5.42
C ALA A 24 -5.91 -12.16 -4.79
N GLU A 25 -6.21 -12.34 -3.50
CA GLU A 25 -5.92 -13.60 -2.79
C GLU A 25 -6.77 -14.76 -3.31
N ILE A 26 -8.07 -14.52 -3.57
CA ILE A 26 -8.97 -15.51 -4.18
C ILE A 26 -8.44 -15.90 -5.57
N TRP A 27 -8.12 -14.90 -6.41
CA TRP A 27 -7.52 -15.14 -7.71
C TRP A 27 -6.26 -16.01 -7.61
N ALA A 28 -5.33 -15.67 -6.73
CA ALA A 28 -4.08 -16.43 -6.60
C ALA A 28 -4.32 -17.90 -6.22
N LYS A 29 -5.25 -18.15 -5.30
CA LYS A 29 -5.61 -19.52 -4.86
C LYS A 29 -6.30 -20.32 -5.96
N GLU A 30 -7.21 -19.72 -6.72
CA GLU A 30 -7.91 -20.38 -7.83
C GLU A 30 -6.97 -20.70 -8.98
N CYS A 31 -5.94 -19.88 -9.22
CA CYS A 31 -4.87 -20.17 -10.16
C CYS A 31 -3.84 -21.20 -9.64
N GLY A 32 -4.02 -21.76 -8.46
CA GLY A 32 -3.14 -22.77 -7.89
C GLY A 32 -1.80 -22.22 -7.36
N HIS A 33 -1.67 -20.91 -7.19
CA HIS A 33 -0.45 -20.31 -6.69
C HIS A 33 -0.27 -20.54 -5.18
N LYS A 34 0.96 -20.78 -4.76
CA LYS A 34 1.35 -20.75 -3.35
C LYS A 34 1.45 -19.30 -2.88
N VAL A 35 0.66 -18.94 -1.88
CA VAL A 35 0.52 -17.58 -1.38
C VAL A 35 1.30 -17.39 -0.09
N PHE A 36 2.20 -16.40 -0.08
CA PHE A 36 2.82 -15.85 1.12
C PHE A 36 2.05 -14.61 1.58
N ASP A 37 1.52 -14.64 2.80
CA ASP A 37 0.87 -13.48 3.41
C ASP A 37 1.68 -12.97 4.60
N MET A 38 2.21 -11.77 4.46
CA MET A 38 2.95 -11.12 5.52
C MET A 38 2.11 -10.88 6.78
N ARG A 39 0.77 -10.78 6.67
CA ARG A 39 -0.12 -10.65 7.84
C ARG A 39 -0.12 -11.92 8.70
N GLU A 40 -0.03 -13.09 8.07
CA GLU A 40 0.09 -14.37 8.77
C GLU A 40 1.50 -14.56 9.36
N TRP A 41 2.54 -14.18 8.59
CA TRP A 41 3.92 -14.21 9.06
C TRP A 41 4.11 -13.46 10.37
N THR A 42 3.55 -12.25 10.47
CA THR A 42 3.71 -11.38 11.65
C THR A 42 3.03 -11.89 12.92
N LYS A 43 2.15 -12.89 12.82
CA LYS A 43 1.52 -13.51 14.01
C LYS A 43 2.49 -14.42 14.78
N THR A 44 3.49 -14.94 14.11
CA THR A 44 4.39 -15.98 14.66
C THR A 44 5.87 -15.60 14.63
N HIS A 45 6.23 -14.50 13.93
CA HIS A 45 7.62 -14.06 13.76
C HIS A 45 7.79 -12.62 14.21
N ALA A 46 8.82 -12.35 15.00
CA ALA A 46 9.17 -10.99 15.45
C ALA A 46 9.89 -10.18 14.35
N ASP A 47 10.54 -10.85 13.42
CA ASP A 47 11.35 -10.22 12.36
C ASP A 47 10.62 -10.18 11.02
N PRO A 48 10.84 -9.13 10.21
CA PRO A 48 10.38 -9.10 8.83
C PRO A 48 10.99 -10.26 8.03
N PRO A 49 10.21 -10.90 7.12
CA PRO A 49 10.69 -12.03 6.34
C PRO A 49 11.85 -11.63 5.42
N THR A 50 12.69 -12.61 5.09
CA THR A 50 13.61 -12.56 3.95
C THR A 50 13.01 -13.34 2.79
N PHE A 51 13.46 -13.05 1.57
CA PHE A 51 13.03 -13.81 0.40
C PHE A 51 13.41 -15.30 0.50
N ASP A 52 14.59 -15.63 1.04
CA ASP A 52 15.03 -17.02 1.20
C ASP A 52 14.07 -17.85 2.08
N GLN A 53 13.47 -17.23 3.08
CA GLN A 53 12.47 -17.87 3.94
C GLN A 53 11.11 -18.09 3.24
N ALA A 54 10.87 -17.39 2.15
CA ALA A 54 9.59 -17.40 1.42
C ALA A 54 9.75 -17.73 -0.08
N LYS A 55 10.91 -18.20 -0.53
CA LYS A 55 11.22 -18.43 -1.95
C LYS A 55 10.32 -19.44 -2.67
N ASP A 56 9.74 -20.38 -1.92
CA ASP A 56 8.87 -21.43 -2.46
C ASP A 56 7.42 -20.97 -2.72
N TYR A 57 7.11 -19.71 -2.43
CA TYR A 57 5.82 -19.09 -2.74
C TYR A 57 5.87 -18.40 -4.11
N ASP A 58 4.70 -18.25 -4.74
CA ASP A 58 4.54 -17.66 -6.09
C ASP A 58 4.02 -16.24 -6.02
N VAL A 59 3.13 -15.97 -5.07
CA VAL A 59 2.45 -14.69 -4.87
C VAL A 59 2.65 -14.22 -3.45
N PHE A 60 3.03 -12.94 -3.31
CA PHE A 60 3.34 -12.30 -2.04
C PHE A 60 2.34 -11.20 -1.74
N PHE A 61 1.75 -11.22 -0.55
CA PHE A 61 0.95 -10.12 -0.01
C PHE A 61 1.72 -9.40 1.06
N THR A 62 2.02 -8.12 0.81
CA THR A 62 2.76 -7.23 1.71
C THR A 62 1.93 -6.00 2.07
N TYR A 63 2.34 -5.24 3.07
CA TYR A 63 1.64 -4.03 3.50
C TYR A 63 2.57 -3.04 4.18
N GLU A 64 2.23 -1.76 4.15
CA GLU A 64 2.91 -0.67 4.85
C GLU A 64 1.94 0.16 5.72
N PRO A 65 2.40 0.64 6.90
CA PRO A 65 3.62 0.23 7.58
C PRO A 65 3.55 -1.22 8.06
N THR A 66 4.70 -1.89 8.19
CA THR A 66 4.76 -3.26 8.69
C THR A 66 4.32 -3.35 10.15
N ARG A 67 4.31 -4.55 10.74
CA ARG A 67 4.06 -4.74 12.18
C ARG A 67 5.31 -5.11 12.97
N GLN A 68 6.47 -5.02 12.33
CA GLN A 68 7.74 -5.44 12.91
C GLN A 68 8.73 -4.29 12.84
N TRP A 69 9.68 -4.26 13.78
CA TRP A 69 10.74 -3.28 13.89
C TRP A 69 10.22 -1.82 13.76
N VAL A 70 10.70 -1.08 12.75
CA VAL A 70 10.32 0.32 12.51
C VAL A 70 8.82 0.46 12.22
N GLY A 71 8.24 -0.50 11.50
CA GLY A 71 6.81 -0.51 11.22
C GLY A 71 5.94 -0.65 12.48
N ALA A 72 6.42 -1.44 13.46
CA ALA A 72 5.78 -1.53 14.77
C ALA A 72 5.86 -0.18 15.51
N ALA A 73 7.03 0.46 15.51
CA ALA A 73 7.18 1.80 16.10
C ALA A 73 6.24 2.83 15.44
N ILE A 74 6.08 2.77 14.11
CA ILE A 74 5.12 3.64 13.41
C ILE A 74 3.71 3.41 13.91
N ARG A 75 3.27 2.15 14.02
CA ARG A 75 1.88 1.81 14.37
C ARG A 75 1.53 2.07 15.82
N PHE A 76 2.42 1.72 16.73
CA PHE A 76 2.11 1.69 18.15
C PHE A 76 2.60 2.93 18.91
N GLU A 77 3.51 3.72 18.30
CA GLU A 77 4.06 4.90 18.95
C GLU A 77 3.95 6.16 18.08
N LEU A 78 4.61 6.20 16.92
CA LEU A 78 4.77 7.43 16.14
C LEU A 78 3.47 7.96 15.51
N SER A 79 2.44 7.11 15.37
CA SER A 79 1.13 7.50 14.85
C SER A 79 0.11 7.86 15.95
N ARG A 80 0.53 7.93 17.21
CA ARG A 80 -0.32 8.34 18.32
C ARG A 80 -0.69 9.81 18.21
N THR A 81 -1.92 10.13 18.59
CA THR A 81 -2.45 11.50 18.56
C THR A 81 -2.25 12.25 19.87
N ASP A 82 -2.08 11.53 20.97
CA ASP A 82 -1.79 12.04 22.29
C ASP A 82 -0.30 12.38 22.49
N LEU A 83 0.58 11.81 21.67
CA LEU A 83 2.01 12.12 21.61
C LEU A 83 2.36 12.53 20.16
N PRO A 84 2.09 13.78 19.76
CA PRO A 84 2.24 14.19 18.38
C PRO A 84 3.72 14.32 17.98
N TYR A 85 4.23 13.31 17.33
CA TYR A 85 5.55 13.36 16.71
C TYR A 85 5.55 14.26 15.47
N ASN A 86 6.70 14.87 15.18
CA ASN A 86 6.87 15.70 14.00
C ASN A 86 6.62 14.85 12.72
N GLY A 87 5.85 15.40 11.79
CA GLY A 87 5.55 14.74 10.51
C GLY A 87 6.80 14.39 9.70
N GLU A 88 7.90 15.11 9.85
CA GLU A 88 9.18 14.76 9.23
C GLU A 88 9.79 13.48 9.84
N SER A 89 9.76 13.33 11.16
CA SER A 89 10.21 12.10 11.84
C SER A 89 9.42 10.89 11.38
N LEU A 90 8.10 11.04 11.26
CA LEU A 90 7.22 10.02 10.75
C LEU A 90 7.54 9.66 9.29
N ALA A 91 7.86 10.65 8.44
CA ALA A 91 8.27 10.43 7.06
C ALA A 91 9.56 9.61 6.96
N HIS A 92 10.54 9.87 7.80
CA HIS A 92 11.77 9.09 7.88
C HIS A 92 11.52 7.65 8.32
N ALA A 93 10.67 7.45 9.31
CA ALA A 93 10.31 6.11 9.80
C ALA A 93 9.60 5.29 8.70
N PHE A 94 8.61 5.86 8.00
CA PHE A 94 7.96 5.19 6.85
C PHE A 94 8.95 4.86 5.73
N ALA A 95 9.89 5.76 5.44
CA ALA A 95 10.90 5.51 4.40
C ALA A 95 11.83 4.35 4.80
N LEU A 96 12.22 4.25 6.08
CA LEU A 96 13.09 3.19 6.56
C LEU A 96 12.35 1.83 6.60
N ASP A 97 11.11 1.78 7.08
CA ASP A 97 10.29 0.56 7.06
C ASP A 97 10.15 0.01 5.63
N ARG A 98 9.89 0.89 4.66
CA ARG A 98 9.84 0.59 3.23
C ARG A 98 11.16 0.05 2.71
N GLU A 99 12.27 0.69 3.04
CA GLU A 99 13.60 0.25 2.60
C GLU A 99 13.90 -1.18 3.06
N ILE A 100 13.56 -1.50 4.30
CA ILE A 100 13.73 -2.84 4.87
C ILE A 100 12.95 -3.85 4.05
N MET A 101 11.66 -3.61 3.80
CA MET A 101 10.81 -4.54 3.06
C MET A 101 11.23 -4.72 1.61
N TYR A 102 11.61 -3.63 0.95
CA TYR A 102 12.07 -3.70 -0.44
C TYR A 102 13.34 -4.52 -0.57
N LYS A 103 14.32 -4.31 0.31
CA LYS A 103 15.60 -5.05 0.27
C LYS A 103 15.45 -6.51 0.69
N ARG A 104 14.65 -6.79 1.72
CA ARG A 104 14.53 -8.14 2.28
C ARG A 104 13.63 -9.05 1.45
N LEU A 105 12.56 -8.52 0.87
CA LEU A 105 11.51 -9.34 0.26
C LEU A 105 11.13 -8.90 -1.16
N ILE A 106 10.74 -7.64 -1.36
CA ILE A 106 10.06 -7.23 -2.60
C ILE A 106 11.01 -7.32 -3.80
N ILE A 107 12.19 -6.69 -3.73
CA ILE A 107 13.16 -6.69 -4.84
C ILE A 107 13.63 -8.11 -5.18
N PRO A 108 14.04 -8.96 -4.21
CA PRO A 108 14.40 -10.35 -4.51
C PRO A 108 13.26 -11.17 -5.11
N ALA A 109 12.01 -11.01 -4.60
CA ALA A 109 10.85 -11.70 -5.14
C ALA A 109 10.59 -11.31 -6.60
N LEU A 110 10.61 -10.02 -6.91
CA LEU A 110 10.46 -9.52 -8.29
C LEU A 110 11.60 -10.01 -9.20
N GLY A 111 12.84 -10.03 -8.69
CA GLY A 111 14.00 -10.59 -9.41
C GLY A 111 13.87 -12.08 -9.71
N ALA A 112 13.17 -12.82 -8.86
CA ALA A 112 12.85 -14.24 -9.05
C ALA A 112 11.58 -14.48 -9.90
N GLY A 113 11.01 -13.43 -10.51
CA GLY A 113 9.83 -13.55 -11.36
C GLY A 113 8.50 -13.72 -10.62
N LYS A 114 8.48 -13.49 -9.29
CA LYS A 114 7.28 -13.65 -8.47
C LYS A 114 6.31 -12.47 -8.60
N THR A 115 5.06 -12.68 -8.19
CA THR A 115 4.03 -11.62 -8.14
C THR A 115 3.93 -11.06 -6.73
N VAL A 116 3.94 -9.73 -6.59
CA VAL A 116 3.78 -9.03 -5.31
C VAL A 116 2.55 -8.14 -5.35
N PHE A 117 1.65 -8.31 -4.39
CA PHE A 117 0.57 -7.38 -4.05
C PHE A 117 0.93 -6.64 -2.77
N GLN A 118 0.79 -5.32 -2.78
CA GLN A 118 1.12 -4.49 -1.63
C GLN A 118 -0.02 -3.54 -1.27
N ASP A 119 -0.45 -3.59 0.00
CA ASP A 119 -1.37 -2.62 0.59
C ASP A 119 -0.59 -1.38 1.03
N ARG A 120 -0.83 -0.26 0.38
CA ARG A 120 -0.12 1.01 0.55
C ARG A 120 1.35 0.93 0.13
N GLY A 121 2.01 2.06 0.16
CA GLY A 121 3.43 2.15 -0.18
C GLY A 121 3.88 3.59 -0.30
N VAL A 122 4.86 3.83 -1.16
CA VAL A 122 5.39 5.17 -1.44
C VAL A 122 4.31 6.16 -1.90
N CYS A 123 3.24 5.66 -2.52
CA CYS A 123 2.07 6.44 -2.94
C CYS A 123 1.39 7.12 -1.77
N THR A 124 1.10 6.38 -0.68
CA THR A 124 0.56 6.95 0.56
C THR A 124 1.48 8.05 1.08
N SER A 125 2.80 7.81 1.16
CA SER A 125 3.75 8.82 1.63
C SER A 125 3.71 10.09 0.79
N ILE A 126 3.69 9.99 -0.54
CA ILE A 126 3.67 11.10 -1.48
C ILE A 126 2.41 11.97 -1.33
N VAL A 127 1.26 11.36 -1.03
CA VAL A 127 0.01 12.13 -0.93
C VAL A 127 -0.28 12.63 0.48
N TYR A 128 0.08 11.89 1.52
CA TYR A 128 -0.24 12.24 2.91
C TYR A 128 0.80 13.13 3.56
N GLN A 129 2.07 12.73 3.54
CA GLN A 129 3.10 13.33 4.39
C GLN A 129 3.40 14.80 4.08
N PRO A 130 3.35 15.28 2.82
CA PRO A 130 3.55 16.72 2.54
C PRO A 130 2.43 17.64 3.04
N ILE A 131 1.27 17.10 3.41
CA ILE A 131 0.10 17.88 3.87
C ILE A 131 -0.24 17.63 5.34
N MET A 132 0.53 16.79 6.02
CA MET A 132 0.41 16.57 7.47
C MET A 132 1.00 17.75 8.24
N PRO A 133 0.54 18.04 9.47
CA PRO A 133 1.17 19.01 10.36
C PRO A 133 2.66 18.67 10.57
N GLY A 134 3.54 19.66 10.44
CA GLY A 134 4.99 19.44 10.52
C GLY A 134 5.55 18.51 9.43
N GLY A 135 4.84 18.39 8.32
CA GLY A 135 5.21 17.48 7.23
C GLY A 135 6.44 17.94 6.44
N ILE A 136 7.03 16.99 5.75
CA ILE A 136 8.21 17.20 4.91
C ILE A 136 7.79 17.63 3.49
N SER A 137 8.54 18.51 2.84
CA SER A 137 8.26 18.88 1.44
C SER A 137 8.36 17.66 0.50
N LEU A 138 7.53 17.63 -0.55
CA LEU A 138 7.54 16.51 -1.51
C LEU A 138 8.95 16.26 -2.09
N ARG A 139 9.68 17.34 -2.40
CA ARG A 139 11.06 17.23 -2.95
C ARG A 139 12.01 16.50 -1.98
N ARG A 140 11.93 16.79 -0.68
CA ARG A 140 12.74 16.10 0.34
C ARG A 140 12.25 14.68 0.56
N LEU A 141 10.95 14.49 0.61
CA LEU A 141 10.31 13.17 0.78
C LEU A 141 10.79 12.17 -0.28
N LEU A 142 10.79 12.56 -1.56
CA LEU A 142 11.20 11.71 -2.67
C LEU A 142 12.70 11.29 -2.59
N LYS A 143 13.52 12.08 -1.88
CA LYS A 143 14.95 11.81 -1.71
C LYS A 143 15.29 10.91 -0.52
N LEU A 144 14.32 10.62 0.37
CA LEU A 144 14.56 9.69 1.46
C LEU A 144 14.93 8.31 0.89
N PRO A 145 15.95 7.62 1.43
CA PRO A 145 16.52 6.41 0.82
C PRO A 145 15.47 5.36 0.44
N GLY A 146 14.58 5.01 1.35
CA GLY A 146 13.53 4.02 1.08
C GLY A 146 12.51 4.47 0.04
N ASN A 147 12.19 5.77 -0.03
CA ASN A 147 11.30 6.31 -1.06
C ASN A 147 11.99 6.32 -2.43
N ALA A 148 13.24 6.75 -2.48
CA ALA A 148 14.05 6.74 -3.71
C ALA A 148 14.24 5.29 -4.22
N LEU A 149 14.44 4.32 -3.31
CA LEU A 149 14.52 2.92 -3.66
C LEU A 149 13.20 2.41 -4.26
N ALA A 150 12.07 2.71 -3.63
CA ALA A 150 10.75 2.31 -4.13
C ALA A 150 10.44 2.91 -5.51
N LEU A 151 10.86 4.14 -5.77
CA LEU A 151 10.68 4.79 -7.07
C LEU A 151 11.63 4.25 -8.16
N LYS A 152 12.73 3.59 -7.78
CA LYS A 152 13.59 2.82 -8.71
C LYS A 152 13.02 1.44 -9.03
N HIS A 153 12.16 0.91 -8.16
CA HIS A 153 11.46 -0.35 -8.33
C HIS A 153 9.94 -0.11 -8.24
N PRO A 154 9.37 0.67 -9.17
CA PRO A 154 7.97 1.09 -9.13
C PRO A 154 7.05 -0.11 -9.35
N PRO A 155 5.80 -0.04 -8.91
CA PRO A 155 4.82 -1.07 -9.25
C PRO A 155 4.58 -1.12 -10.76
N THR A 156 4.33 -2.31 -11.28
CA THR A 156 3.86 -2.52 -12.66
C THR A 156 2.49 -1.87 -12.85
N ALA A 157 1.64 -2.01 -11.83
CA ALA A 157 0.32 -1.39 -11.79
C ALA A 157 0.03 -0.81 -10.39
N LEU A 158 -0.58 0.37 -10.36
CA LEU A 158 -1.08 1.03 -9.18
C LEU A 158 -2.61 1.14 -9.28
N ILE A 159 -3.31 0.48 -8.39
CA ILE A 159 -4.76 0.57 -8.25
C ILE A 159 -5.07 1.55 -7.12
N VAL A 160 -5.68 2.68 -7.46
CA VAL A 160 -6.10 3.70 -6.49
C VAL A 160 -7.59 3.54 -6.25
N THR A 161 -7.96 3.10 -5.04
CA THR A 161 -9.37 3.02 -4.65
C THR A 161 -9.97 4.41 -4.54
N ASP A 162 -11.08 4.62 -5.24
CA ASP A 162 -11.80 5.88 -5.28
C ASP A 162 -13.12 5.76 -4.54
N LEU A 163 -13.32 6.64 -3.54
CA LEU A 163 -14.51 6.69 -2.70
C LEU A 163 -14.69 8.11 -2.17
N ASP A 164 -15.94 8.54 -1.98
CA ASP A 164 -16.21 9.80 -1.29
C ASP A 164 -15.66 9.75 0.14
N PRO A 165 -14.88 10.75 0.58
CA PRO A 165 -14.33 10.79 1.93
C PRO A 165 -15.36 10.72 3.06
N ALA A 166 -16.58 11.24 2.87
CA ALA A 166 -17.62 11.14 3.88
C ALA A 166 -18.09 9.69 4.05
N VAL A 167 -18.30 8.98 2.93
CA VAL A 167 -18.64 7.55 2.94
C VAL A 167 -17.52 6.71 3.54
N ALA A 168 -16.26 7.05 3.23
CA ALA A 168 -15.11 6.37 3.80
C ALA A 168 -15.05 6.50 5.33
N VAL A 169 -15.31 7.70 5.87
CA VAL A 169 -15.36 7.95 7.33
C VAL A 169 -16.52 7.20 7.98
N GLU A 170 -17.68 7.13 7.35
CA GLU A 170 -18.80 6.33 7.86
C GLU A 170 -18.47 4.84 7.92
N ARG A 171 -17.80 4.32 6.90
CA ARG A 171 -17.31 2.93 6.90
C ARG A 171 -16.30 2.66 8.01
N LEU A 172 -15.42 3.62 8.32
CA LEU A 172 -14.46 3.51 9.42
C LEU A 172 -15.16 3.51 10.77
N LYS A 173 -16.14 4.38 10.99
CA LYS A 173 -16.91 4.43 12.25
C LYS A 173 -17.63 3.12 12.57
N LYS A 174 -18.03 2.37 11.56
CA LYS A 174 -18.70 1.06 11.72
C LYS A 174 -17.75 -0.09 12.02
N ARG A 175 -16.43 0.10 11.84
CA ARG A 175 -15.46 -1.01 11.94
C ARG A 175 -14.76 -1.15 13.27
N ASP A 176 -14.56 -0.10 14.03
CA ASP A 176 -14.05 -0.11 15.42
C ASP A 176 -13.51 1.26 15.86
N GLU A 177 -13.47 1.45 17.18
CA GLU A 177 -13.03 2.69 17.82
C GLU A 177 -11.53 2.99 17.71
N GLU A 178 -10.69 2.01 17.44
CA GLU A 178 -9.22 2.16 17.38
C GLU A 178 -8.70 2.95 16.16
N SER A 179 -9.50 3.16 15.13
CA SER A 179 -9.07 3.92 13.94
C SER A 179 -9.33 5.43 14.02
N ARG A 180 -9.52 5.99 15.22
CA ARG A 180 -9.83 7.39 15.47
C ARG A 180 -8.58 8.28 15.50
N GLY A 181 -7.84 8.37 14.42
CA GLY A 181 -6.75 9.33 14.28
C GLY A 181 -7.08 10.43 13.27
N VAL A 182 -6.09 11.23 12.92
CA VAL A 182 -6.11 12.24 11.83
C VAL A 182 -6.69 11.66 10.52
N PHE A 183 -6.68 10.35 10.37
CA PHE A 183 -7.21 9.61 9.23
C PHE A 183 -8.75 9.48 9.21
N ALA A 184 -9.47 9.94 10.24
CA ALA A 184 -10.93 9.99 10.31
C ALA A 184 -11.49 11.40 10.08
N ASP A 185 -10.64 12.39 9.82
CA ASP A 185 -11.08 13.74 9.46
C ASP A 185 -11.46 13.83 7.98
N VAL A 186 -12.73 14.10 7.71
CA VAL A 186 -13.27 14.23 6.34
C VAL A 186 -12.55 15.33 5.55
N ALA A 187 -12.24 16.48 6.19
CA ALA A 187 -11.57 17.59 5.53
C ALA A 187 -10.14 17.22 5.12
N PHE A 188 -9.42 16.53 5.99
CA PHE A 188 -8.10 15.99 5.67
C PHE A 188 -8.17 14.95 4.54
N LEU A 189 -9.10 14.00 4.62
CA LEU A 189 -9.27 12.97 3.58
C LEU A 189 -9.69 13.57 2.23
N ARG A 190 -10.47 14.65 2.19
CA ARG A 190 -10.76 15.40 0.95
C ARG A 190 -9.48 15.95 0.31
N ARG A 191 -8.56 16.50 1.11
CA ARG A 191 -7.27 16.99 0.62
C ARG A 191 -6.42 15.83 0.06
N VAL A 192 -6.40 14.69 0.74
CA VAL A 192 -5.71 13.48 0.29
C VAL A 192 -6.30 12.96 -1.02
N THR A 193 -7.62 12.81 -1.10
CA THR A 193 -8.33 12.36 -2.32
C THR A 193 -8.03 13.27 -3.51
N LYS A 194 -8.04 14.61 -3.30
CA LYS A 194 -7.66 15.57 -4.34
C LYS A 194 -6.23 15.32 -4.87
N ARG A 195 -5.30 14.89 -4.02
CA ARG A 195 -3.93 14.56 -4.42
C ARG A 195 -3.86 13.26 -5.20
N PHE A 196 -4.56 12.20 -4.77
CA PHE A 196 -4.66 10.95 -5.53
C PHE A 196 -5.27 11.16 -6.93
N ARG A 197 -6.31 11.97 -7.04
CA ARG A 197 -7.01 12.30 -8.30
C ARG A 197 -6.26 13.31 -9.17
N SER A 198 -5.14 13.88 -8.69
CA SER A 198 -4.44 14.94 -9.44
C SER A 198 -3.65 14.37 -10.62
N HIS A 199 -3.61 15.13 -11.71
CA HIS A 199 -2.85 14.77 -12.90
C HIS A 199 -1.34 14.60 -12.60
N TRP A 200 -0.77 15.42 -11.70
CA TRP A 200 0.65 15.30 -11.37
C TRP A 200 0.98 13.94 -10.71
N PHE A 201 0.06 13.38 -9.91
CA PHE A 201 0.25 12.09 -9.26
C PHE A 201 0.28 10.96 -10.29
N SER A 202 -0.74 10.87 -11.15
CA SER A 202 -0.76 9.84 -12.21
C SER A 202 0.42 10.00 -13.18
N TYR A 203 0.75 11.23 -13.55
CA TYR A 203 1.90 11.53 -14.42
C TYR A 203 3.22 11.05 -13.81
N LEU A 204 3.44 11.26 -12.50
CA LEU A 204 4.64 10.77 -11.81
C LEU A 204 4.81 9.26 -12.00
N PHE A 205 3.76 8.48 -11.77
CA PHE A 205 3.81 7.03 -11.88
C PHE A 205 3.88 6.54 -13.34
N HIS A 206 3.18 7.18 -14.25
CA HIS A 206 3.32 6.89 -15.69
C HIS A 206 4.74 7.11 -16.19
N ARG A 207 5.42 8.16 -15.74
CA ARG A 207 6.83 8.42 -16.06
C ARG A 207 7.78 7.33 -15.55
N LEU A 208 7.37 6.59 -14.54
CA LEU A 208 8.12 5.44 -14.00
C LEU A 208 7.73 4.10 -14.66
N GLY A 209 6.82 4.13 -15.65
CA GLY A 209 6.35 2.92 -16.35
C GLY A 209 5.21 2.18 -15.63
N THR A 210 4.60 2.80 -14.62
CA THR A 210 3.46 2.22 -13.88
C THR A 210 2.15 2.51 -14.59
N SER A 211 1.31 1.51 -14.82
CA SER A 211 -0.11 1.73 -15.18
C SER A 211 -0.90 2.14 -13.95
N VAL A 212 -1.63 3.25 -14.03
CA VAL A 212 -2.44 3.78 -12.92
C VAL A 212 -3.92 3.58 -13.21
N HIS A 213 -4.61 2.88 -12.31
CA HIS A 213 -6.03 2.54 -12.42
C HIS A 213 -6.80 3.16 -11.26
N ALA A 214 -7.75 4.05 -11.55
CA ALA A 214 -8.75 4.48 -10.58
C ALA A 214 -9.80 3.38 -10.46
N PHE A 215 -10.13 2.96 -9.23
CA PHE A 215 -11.08 1.91 -8.96
C PHE A 215 -12.18 2.41 -8.04
N ASP A 216 -13.37 2.61 -8.60
CA ASP A 216 -14.57 2.99 -7.85
C ASP A 216 -14.99 1.87 -6.90
N THR A 217 -15.08 2.20 -5.61
CA THR A 217 -15.45 1.29 -4.53
C THR A 217 -16.81 1.64 -3.90
N ASP A 218 -17.55 2.57 -4.50
CA ASP A 218 -18.91 2.90 -4.07
C ASP A 218 -19.95 2.00 -4.76
N VAL A 219 -19.74 0.70 -4.59
CA VAL A 219 -20.56 -0.37 -5.16
C VAL A 219 -20.77 -1.48 -4.13
N PRO A 220 -21.80 -2.36 -4.30
CA PRO A 220 -21.96 -3.53 -3.46
C PRO A 220 -20.71 -4.43 -3.42
N MET A 221 -20.51 -5.10 -2.28
CA MET A 221 -19.28 -5.89 -2.01
C MET A 221 -19.00 -6.93 -3.10
N ASP A 222 -20.04 -7.68 -3.52
CA ASP A 222 -19.88 -8.74 -4.53
C ASP A 222 -19.49 -8.17 -5.89
N ALA A 223 -20.10 -7.07 -6.28
CA ALA A 223 -19.72 -6.35 -7.51
C ALA A 223 -18.30 -5.81 -7.44
N MET A 224 -17.88 -5.32 -6.25
CA MET A 224 -16.51 -4.85 -6.04
C MET A 224 -15.49 -6.00 -6.21
N VAL A 225 -15.76 -7.16 -5.61
CA VAL A 225 -14.87 -8.34 -5.72
C VAL A 225 -14.79 -8.80 -7.18
N ALA A 226 -15.91 -8.91 -7.88
CA ALA A 226 -15.93 -9.34 -9.29
C ALA A 226 -15.15 -8.37 -10.20
N ARG A 227 -15.39 -7.06 -10.07
CA ARG A 227 -14.67 -6.03 -10.83
C ARG A 227 -13.19 -5.97 -10.50
N ALA A 228 -12.82 -6.13 -9.21
CA ALA A 228 -11.43 -6.16 -8.79
C ALA A 228 -10.70 -7.36 -9.40
N ARG A 229 -11.33 -8.53 -9.42
CA ARG A 229 -10.81 -9.73 -10.04
C ARG A 229 -10.55 -9.53 -11.54
N GLN A 230 -11.53 -9.05 -12.29
CA GLN A 230 -11.39 -8.74 -13.72
C GLN A 230 -10.23 -7.78 -13.99
N LEU A 231 -10.08 -6.74 -13.17
CA LEU A 231 -8.96 -5.80 -13.30
C LEU A 231 -7.62 -6.50 -13.06
N ILE A 232 -7.51 -7.30 -11.99
CA ILE A 232 -6.28 -8.04 -11.66
C ILE A 232 -5.89 -9.00 -12.80
N GLU A 233 -6.85 -9.78 -13.31
CA GLU A 233 -6.64 -10.68 -14.45
C GLU A 233 -6.17 -9.92 -15.70
N SER A 234 -6.75 -8.76 -15.98
CA SER A 234 -6.34 -7.91 -17.11
C SER A 234 -4.91 -7.36 -16.95
N ILE A 235 -4.50 -7.00 -15.72
CA ILE A 235 -3.14 -6.51 -15.43
C ILE A 235 -2.11 -7.64 -15.56
N LEU A 236 -2.43 -8.80 -15.04
CA LEU A 236 -1.52 -9.93 -14.99
C LEU A 236 -1.47 -10.70 -16.32
N LYS A 237 -2.51 -10.58 -17.15
CA LYS A 237 -2.69 -11.30 -18.43
C LYS A 237 -2.60 -12.82 -18.27
N THR A 238 -3.00 -13.32 -17.11
CA THR A 238 -2.88 -14.73 -16.73
C THR A 238 -3.99 -15.14 -15.79
N CYS A 239 -4.34 -16.25 -15.84
CA CYS A 239 -4.87 -17.41 -15.20
C CYS A 239 -5.47 -18.29 -16.22
#